data_a31ec163f3bd8047b14c939472fea056
#
_entry.id   a31ec163f3bd8047b14c939472fea056
#
_cell.length_a   1.000
_cell.length_b   1.000
_cell.length_c   1.000
_cell.angle_alpha   90.00
_cell.angle_beta   90.00
_cell.angle_gamma   90.00
#
_symmetry.space_group_name_H-M   'P 1'
#
loop_
_entity.id
_entity.type
_entity.pdbx_description
1 polymer ?
#
loop_
_entity_poly.entity_id
_entity_poly.type
_entity_poly.pdbx_seq_one_letter_code
_entity_poly.pdbx_strand_id
1 'polypeptide(L)'
;VYKTYPNISGEGTEKDAAIFRYASKMAIKGDYSRIAFGTYIGGVLDILQIDDTLGISPVKTLGIYKPVYTKVKNSPDAITWGDETPIGFEAMDASDRYLYTLLNGTLGKNLKAKDAINNPPFTEKISIFDWNGHAVKQTYTGKKLMGLTNKGDSICYAVAYDDNYSLLKIEPFK
;
A
#
# COMPACT_ATOMS: atom_id res chain seq x y z
N VAL A 1 1.93 -19.70 11.72
CA VAL A 1 1.55 -18.96 10.50
C VAL A 1 0.42 -18.03 10.86
N TYR A 2 0.66 -16.74 10.77
CA TYR A 2 -0.35 -15.73 11.07
C TYR A 2 -1.28 -15.52 9.86
N LYS A 3 -2.59 -15.62 10.05
CA LYS A 3 -3.60 -15.36 9.03
C LYS A 3 -4.11 -13.93 9.20
N THR A 4 -3.63 -13.00 8.39
CA THR A 4 -3.82 -11.56 8.60
C THR A 4 -4.96 -10.91 7.82
N TYR A 5 -5.64 -11.64 6.95
CA TYR A 5 -6.60 -10.95 6.08
C TYR A 5 -8.02 -11.06 6.61
N PRO A 6 -8.63 -9.93 7.00
CA PRO A 6 -10.05 -9.91 7.26
C PRO A 6 -10.80 -10.29 5.98
N ASN A 7 -11.87 -11.04 6.14
CA ASN A 7 -12.84 -11.28 5.07
C ASN A 7 -13.58 -9.96 4.77
N ILE A 8 -12.97 -9.11 3.95
CA ILE A 8 -13.46 -7.74 3.71
C ILE A 8 -14.71 -7.75 2.85
N SER A 9 -14.99 -8.83 2.13
CA SER A 9 -16.10 -8.88 1.18
C SER A 9 -17.25 -9.81 1.57
N GLY A 10 -17.13 -10.62 2.62
CA GLY A 10 -18.19 -11.56 3.05
C GLY A 10 -18.45 -12.74 2.09
N GLU A 11 -17.89 -12.76 0.89
CA GLU A 11 -18.17 -13.77 -0.14
C GLU A 11 -16.92 -14.44 -0.75
N GLY A 12 -15.72 -14.06 -0.31
CA GLY A 12 -14.47 -14.61 -0.82
C GLY A 12 -13.98 -15.83 -0.03
N THR A 13 -13.39 -16.81 -0.72
CA THR A 13 -12.70 -17.93 -0.09
C THR A 13 -11.30 -17.52 0.40
N GLU A 14 -10.67 -18.31 1.30
CA GLU A 14 -9.28 -18.06 1.73
C GLU A 14 -8.28 -18.01 0.56
N LYS A 15 -8.56 -18.73 -0.55
CA LYS A 15 -7.80 -18.67 -1.80
C LYS A 15 -7.87 -17.30 -2.47
N ASP A 16 -9.04 -16.68 -2.44
CA ASP A 16 -9.28 -15.39 -3.07
C ASP A 16 -8.46 -14.28 -2.40
N ALA A 17 -8.35 -14.34 -1.07
CA ALA A 17 -7.52 -13.43 -0.31
C ALA A 17 -6.00 -13.63 -0.59
N ALA A 18 -5.57 -14.81 -1.02
CA ALA A 18 -4.16 -15.10 -1.26
C ALA A 18 -3.56 -14.29 -2.42
N ILE A 19 -4.32 -14.04 -3.50
CA ILE A 19 -3.85 -13.28 -4.67
C ILE A 19 -3.44 -11.85 -4.27
N PHE A 20 -4.15 -11.25 -3.33
CA PHE A 20 -3.86 -9.89 -2.84
C PHE A 20 -2.68 -9.85 -1.89
N ARG A 21 -2.36 -10.97 -1.24
CA ARG A 21 -1.20 -11.11 -0.35
C ARG A 21 0.12 -11.02 -1.09
N TYR A 22 0.20 -11.56 -2.30
CA TYR A 22 1.46 -11.61 -3.08
C TYR A 22 1.89 -10.26 -3.63
N ALA A 23 0.99 -9.28 -3.73
CA ALA A 23 1.28 -7.93 -4.20
C ALA A 23 1.35 -6.92 -3.05
N SER A 24 1.71 -7.33 -1.84
CA SER A 24 1.82 -6.43 -0.70
C SER A 24 3.17 -5.75 -0.62
N LYS A 25 3.17 -4.53 -0.11
CA LYS A 25 4.37 -3.80 0.33
C LYS A 25 4.54 -3.98 1.83
N MET A 26 5.78 -3.93 2.29
CA MET A 26 6.11 -4.16 3.69
C MET A 26 7.05 -3.08 4.19
N ALA A 27 6.86 -2.66 5.45
CA ALA A 27 7.78 -1.80 6.16
C ALA A 27 7.94 -2.30 7.60
N ILE A 28 9.15 -2.21 8.15
CA ILE A 28 9.48 -2.65 9.50
C ILE A 28 9.94 -1.44 10.31
N LYS A 29 9.44 -1.33 11.54
CA LYS A 29 9.89 -0.33 12.50
C LYS A 29 11.37 -0.54 12.85
N GLY A 30 12.11 0.55 13.05
CA GLY A 30 13.56 0.47 13.27
C GLY A 30 13.98 -0.37 14.47
N ASP A 31 13.15 -0.45 15.51
CA ASP A 31 13.36 -1.30 16.70
C ASP A 31 12.86 -2.76 16.52
N TYR A 32 12.38 -3.11 15.32
CA TYR A 32 11.80 -4.41 14.97
C TYR A 32 10.56 -4.83 15.76
N SER A 33 9.98 -3.96 16.57
CA SER A 33 8.81 -4.27 17.39
C SER A 33 7.51 -4.35 16.61
N ARG A 34 7.47 -3.75 15.40
CA ARG A 34 6.28 -3.73 14.54
C ARG A 34 6.63 -3.89 13.07
N ILE A 35 5.67 -4.45 12.36
CA ILE A 35 5.70 -4.60 10.90
C ILE A 35 4.37 -4.14 10.32
N ALA A 36 4.41 -3.50 9.16
CA ALA A 36 3.24 -3.09 8.42
C ALA A 36 3.20 -3.75 7.05
N PHE A 37 2.02 -4.16 6.62
CA PHE A 37 1.74 -4.67 5.28
C PHE A 37 0.67 -3.83 4.61
N GLY A 38 0.98 -3.30 3.43
CA GLY A 38 0.04 -2.57 2.61
C GLY A 38 -0.29 -3.34 1.32
N THR A 39 -1.56 -3.68 1.07
CA THR A 39 -1.92 -4.38 -0.16
C THR A 39 -1.88 -3.45 -1.37
N TYR A 40 -1.29 -3.94 -2.48
CA TYR A 40 -1.27 -3.21 -3.75
C TYR A 40 -2.68 -3.06 -4.34
N ILE A 41 -3.54 -4.06 -4.16
CA ILE A 41 -4.93 -4.02 -4.61
C ILE A 41 -5.85 -3.76 -3.42
N GLY A 42 -6.71 -2.74 -3.52
CA GLY A 42 -7.74 -2.43 -2.53
C GLY A 42 -7.26 -1.71 -1.27
N GLY A 43 -5.94 -1.42 -1.14
CA GLY A 43 -5.42 -0.52 -0.11
C GLY A 43 -5.76 -0.91 1.34
N VAL A 44 -5.53 -2.16 1.72
CA VAL A 44 -5.61 -2.60 3.13
C VAL A 44 -4.24 -2.41 3.77
N LEU A 45 -4.20 -1.80 4.95
CA LEU A 45 -3.02 -1.64 5.77
C LEU A 45 -3.17 -2.46 7.05
N ASP A 46 -2.31 -3.47 7.22
CA ASP A 46 -2.19 -4.24 8.46
C ASP A 46 -0.96 -3.82 9.23
N ILE A 47 -1.12 -3.51 10.50
CA ILE A 47 -0.03 -3.23 11.44
C ILE A 47 -0.02 -4.33 12.49
N LEU A 48 1.12 -4.97 12.64
CA LEU A 48 1.34 -6.11 13.51
C LEU A 48 2.41 -5.80 14.55
N GLN A 49 2.25 -6.33 15.75
CA GLN A 49 3.27 -6.36 16.79
C GLN A 49 4.11 -7.61 16.64
N ILE A 50 5.41 -7.49 16.80
CA ILE A 50 6.36 -8.61 16.95
C ILE A 50 6.82 -8.60 18.39
N ASP A 51 6.66 -9.71 19.11
CA ASP A 51 7.12 -9.88 20.49
C ASP A 51 8.52 -10.54 20.55
N ASP A 52 9.11 -10.57 21.73
CA ASP A 52 10.46 -11.10 21.96
C ASP A 52 10.58 -12.60 21.66
N THR A 53 9.47 -13.33 21.57
CA THR A 53 9.41 -14.75 21.20
C THR A 53 9.17 -14.96 19.70
N LEU A 54 9.23 -13.89 18.91
CA LEU A 54 8.86 -13.84 17.50
C LEU A 54 7.38 -14.20 17.24
N GLY A 55 6.54 -14.07 18.25
CA GLY A 55 5.09 -14.10 18.11
C GLY A 55 4.60 -12.87 17.38
N ILE A 56 3.58 -13.03 16.53
CA ILE A 56 3.00 -11.93 15.74
C ILE A 56 1.53 -11.80 16.12
N SER A 57 1.14 -10.58 16.51
CA SER A 57 -0.23 -10.25 16.87
C SER A 57 -0.72 -8.98 16.17
N PRO A 58 -2.03 -8.86 15.85
CA PRO A 58 -2.55 -7.68 15.20
C PRO A 58 -2.58 -6.48 16.14
N VAL A 59 -2.14 -5.33 15.64
CA VAL A 59 -2.36 -4.02 16.29
C VAL A 59 -3.57 -3.35 15.66
N LYS A 60 -3.59 -3.25 14.33
CA LYS A 60 -4.63 -2.57 13.59
C LYS A 60 -4.71 -3.07 12.16
N THR A 61 -5.95 -3.20 11.66
CA THR A 61 -6.24 -3.35 10.25
C THR A 61 -7.07 -2.18 9.78
N LEU A 62 -6.64 -1.52 8.70
CA LEU A 62 -7.34 -0.42 8.05
C LEU A 62 -7.71 -0.83 6.63
N GLY A 63 -9.00 -0.87 6.33
CA GLY A 63 -9.51 -0.93 4.96
C GLY A 63 -9.67 0.49 4.42
N ILE A 64 -8.65 1.02 3.74
CA ILE A 64 -8.70 2.39 3.21
C ILE A 64 -9.60 2.43 1.99
N TYR A 65 -9.51 1.43 1.14
CA TYR A 65 -10.41 1.22 0.02
C TYR A 65 -11.09 -0.14 0.11
N LYS A 66 -12.26 -0.28 -0.52
CA LYS A 66 -12.97 -1.55 -0.60
C LYS A 66 -12.67 -2.21 -1.95
N PRO A 67 -11.90 -3.31 -1.98
CA PRO A 67 -11.67 -4.02 -3.23
C PRO A 67 -12.96 -4.68 -3.73
N VAL A 68 -13.15 -4.66 -5.05
CA VAL A 68 -14.24 -5.33 -5.74
C VAL A 68 -13.64 -6.44 -6.61
N TYR A 69 -14.06 -7.67 -6.37
CA TYR A 69 -13.55 -8.84 -7.08
C TYR A 69 -14.55 -9.33 -8.11
N THR A 70 -14.03 -9.91 -9.17
CA THR A 70 -14.82 -10.57 -10.20
C THR A 70 -14.26 -11.96 -10.44
N LYS A 71 -15.12 -12.98 -10.46
CA LYS A 71 -14.75 -14.33 -10.86
C LYS A 71 -14.40 -14.35 -12.34
N VAL A 72 -13.31 -15.02 -12.69
CA VAL A 72 -12.93 -15.20 -14.09
C VAL A 72 -13.88 -16.20 -14.73
N LYS A 73 -14.52 -15.81 -15.84
CA LYS A 73 -15.40 -16.68 -16.60
C LYS A 73 -14.62 -17.92 -17.07
N ASN A 74 -15.16 -19.11 -16.82
CA ASN A 74 -14.53 -20.42 -17.11
C ASN A 74 -13.31 -20.79 -16.26
N SER A 75 -13.05 -20.11 -15.16
CA SER A 75 -12.00 -20.45 -14.20
C SER A 75 -12.53 -20.21 -12.78
N PRO A 76 -13.30 -21.14 -12.20
CA PRO A 76 -14.01 -20.91 -10.94
C PRO A 76 -13.07 -20.64 -9.75
N ASP A 77 -11.80 -21.04 -9.85
CA ASP A 77 -10.77 -20.81 -8.85
C ASP A 77 -9.93 -19.56 -9.11
N ALA A 78 -10.18 -18.83 -10.20
CA ALA A 78 -9.47 -17.60 -10.54
C ALA A 78 -10.37 -16.39 -10.30
N ILE A 79 -9.84 -15.44 -9.56
CA ILE A 79 -10.45 -14.11 -9.40
C ILE A 79 -9.56 -13.06 -10.04
N THR A 80 -10.18 -12.02 -10.53
CA THR A 80 -9.52 -10.79 -10.95
C THR A 80 -10.12 -9.62 -10.19
N TRP A 81 -9.37 -8.54 -10.08
CA TRP A 81 -9.95 -7.31 -9.52
C TRP A 81 -10.85 -6.64 -10.57
N GLY A 82 -11.95 -6.12 -10.10
CA GLY A 82 -12.90 -5.37 -10.94
C GLY A 82 -12.37 -3.98 -11.33
N ASP A 83 -12.98 -3.42 -12.34
CA ASP A 83 -12.65 -2.08 -12.86
C ASP A 83 -12.78 -0.97 -11.79
N GLU A 84 -13.65 -1.18 -10.81
CA GLU A 84 -13.89 -0.27 -9.69
C GLU A 84 -12.98 -0.53 -8.48
N THR A 85 -12.06 -1.49 -8.55
CA THR A 85 -11.10 -1.75 -7.47
C THR A 85 -9.96 -0.74 -7.52
N PRO A 86 -9.72 0.02 -6.45
CA PRO A 86 -8.61 0.96 -6.40
C PRO A 86 -7.26 0.26 -6.28
N ILE A 87 -6.22 0.87 -6.84
CA ILE A 87 -4.84 0.55 -6.51
C ILE A 87 -4.56 1.07 -5.09
N GLY A 88 -3.92 0.26 -4.29
CA GLY A 88 -3.57 0.57 -2.91
C GLY A 88 -2.16 1.11 -2.76
N PHE A 89 -1.33 0.38 -2.03
CA PHE A 89 0.03 0.80 -1.68
C PHE A 89 1.03 0.41 -2.76
N GLU A 90 1.67 1.40 -3.37
CA GLU A 90 2.71 1.22 -4.40
C GLU A 90 4.12 1.12 -3.80
N ALA A 91 4.36 1.83 -2.71
CA ALA A 91 5.59 1.74 -1.93
C ALA A 91 5.32 2.07 -0.47
N MET A 92 6.16 1.54 0.41
CA MET A 92 6.13 1.81 1.85
C MET A 92 7.55 1.82 2.38
N ASP A 93 7.79 2.70 3.36
CA ASP A 93 8.98 2.72 4.20
C ASP A 93 8.61 3.23 5.59
N ALA A 94 9.48 3.07 6.57
CA ALA A 94 9.16 3.39 7.96
C ALA A 94 10.31 4.02 8.73
N SER A 95 9.96 4.87 9.68
CA SER A 95 10.79 5.29 10.80
C SER A 95 10.29 4.65 12.10
N ASP A 96 10.92 5.01 13.22
CA ASP A 96 10.43 4.59 14.53
C ASP A 96 9.08 5.20 14.91
N ARG A 97 8.70 6.32 14.31
CA ARG A 97 7.44 7.01 14.60
C ARG A 97 6.36 6.82 13.56
N TYR A 98 6.75 6.71 12.28
CA TYR A 98 5.80 6.82 11.17
C TYR A 98 6.01 5.78 10.07
N LEU A 99 4.92 5.48 9.40
CA LEU A 99 4.84 4.77 8.12
C LEU A 99 4.70 5.82 7.01
N TYR A 100 5.57 5.79 6.03
CA TYR A 100 5.54 6.61 4.81
C TYR A 100 5.06 5.74 3.66
N THR A 101 4.01 6.17 2.97
CA THR A 101 3.36 5.31 1.99
C THR A 101 3.03 6.07 0.71
N LEU A 102 3.17 5.41 -0.42
CA LEU A 102 2.57 5.83 -1.69
C LEU A 102 1.24 5.10 -1.82
N LEU A 103 0.17 5.75 -1.38
CA LEU A 103 -1.20 5.25 -1.47
C LEU A 103 -1.87 5.89 -2.68
N ASN A 104 -2.18 5.08 -3.70
CA ASN A 104 -2.62 5.60 -5.00
C ASN A 104 -4.11 5.95 -5.04
N GLY A 105 -5.00 4.99 -5.03
CA GLY A 105 -6.45 5.18 -5.15
C GLY A 105 -6.99 5.21 -6.58
N THR A 106 -6.14 5.09 -7.60
CA THR A 106 -6.60 5.01 -9.00
C THR A 106 -7.40 3.75 -9.24
N LEU A 107 -8.55 3.87 -9.89
CA LEU A 107 -9.42 2.73 -10.19
C LEU A 107 -8.82 1.83 -11.30
N GLY A 108 -9.06 0.53 -11.19
CA GLY A 108 -8.55 -0.49 -12.12
C GLY A 108 -8.90 -0.22 -13.58
N LYS A 109 -10.07 0.35 -13.87
CA LYS A 109 -10.47 0.75 -15.23
C LYS A 109 -9.50 1.75 -15.87
N ASN A 110 -8.90 2.62 -15.07
CA ASN A 110 -7.96 3.63 -15.56
C ASN A 110 -6.59 3.03 -15.91
N LEU A 111 -6.27 1.83 -15.39
CA LEU A 111 -5.03 1.11 -15.73
C LEU A 111 -5.10 0.40 -17.09
N LYS A 112 -6.31 0.14 -17.58
CA LYS A 112 -6.55 -0.56 -18.85
C LYS A 112 -6.54 0.40 -20.05
N ALA A 113 -6.50 1.70 -19.79
CA ALA A 113 -6.40 2.71 -20.85
C ALA A 113 -5.07 2.53 -21.61
N LYS A 114 -5.12 2.64 -22.94
CA LYS A 114 -3.91 2.52 -23.80
C LYS A 114 -2.80 3.48 -23.36
N ASP A 115 -3.18 4.61 -22.80
CA ASP A 115 -2.25 5.65 -22.33
C ASP A 115 -1.58 5.31 -20.99
N ALA A 116 -2.10 4.34 -20.22
CA ALA A 116 -1.54 3.98 -18.92
C ALA A 116 -0.12 3.37 -19.03
N ILE A 117 0.25 2.80 -20.16
CA ILE A 117 1.60 2.29 -20.41
C ILE A 117 2.60 3.45 -20.54
N ASN A 118 2.21 4.51 -21.25
CA ASN A 118 3.07 5.69 -21.48
C ASN A 118 2.93 6.75 -20.38
N ASN A 119 1.82 6.72 -19.64
CA ASN A 119 1.52 7.65 -18.58
C ASN A 119 0.93 6.90 -17.36
N PRO A 120 1.74 6.11 -16.66
CA PRO A 120 1.27 5.30 -15.55
C PRO A 120 0.63 6.18 -14.46
N PRO A 121 -0.48 5.75 -13.88
CA PRO A 121 -1.25 6.53 -12.92
C PRO A 121 -0.64 6.47 -11.52
N PHE A 122 0.65 6.80 -11.38
CA PHE A 122 1.31 6.88 -10.09
C PHE A 122 0.73 8.01 -9.23
N THR A 123 0.81 7.84 -7.91
CA THR A 123 0.37 8.87 -6.96
C THR A 123 1.33 10.06 -6.92
N GLU A 124 0.79 11.26 -6.67
CA GLU A 124 1.57 12.47 -6.41
C GLU A 124 1.69 12.81 -4.92
N LYS A 125 1.27 11.89 -4.06
CA LYS A 125 1.17 12.14 -2.61
C LYS A 125 1.87 11.08 -1.80
N ILE A 126 2.52 11.55 -0.72
CA ILE A 126 3.01 10.72 0.37
C ILE A 126 1.96 10.77 1.48
N SER A 127 1.41 9.63 1.85
CA SER A 127 0.50 9.50 2.99
C SER A 127 1.26 8.94 4.18
N ILE A 128 1.14 9.58 5.34
CA ILE A 128 1.89 9.27 6.55
C ILE A 128 0.92 8.80 7.63
N PHE A 129 1.22 7.65 8.22
CA PHE A 129 0.47 7.06 9.33
C PHE A 129 1.38 6.88 10.54
N ASP A 130 0.82 6.92 11.74
CA ASP A 130 1.51 6.41 12.91
C ASP A 130 1.42 4.88 13.00
N TRP A 131 2.17 4.29 13.93
CA TRP A 131 2.17 2.84 14.14
C TRP A 131 0.91 2.29 14.84
N ASN A 132 -0.06 3.15 15.16
CA ASN A 132 -1.41 2.76 15.59
C ASN A 132 -2.44 2.85 14.45
N GLY A 133 -1.98 3.25 13.26
CA GLY A 133 -2.81 3.36 12.06
C GLY A 133 -3.58 4.66 11.95
N HIS A 134 -3.27 5.70 12.74
CA HIS A 134 -3.88 7.00 12.54
C HIS A 134 -3.20 7.73 11.38
N ALA A 135 -3.99 8.34 10.53
CA ALA A 135 -3.49 9.22 9.48
C ALA A 135 -2.92 10.50 10.13
N VAL A 136 -1.65 10.79 9.86
CA VAL A 136 -0.93 11.94 10.45
C VAL A 136 -0.89 13.11 9.48
N LYS A 137 -0.46 12.85 8.24
CA LYS A 137 -0.29 13.90 7.24
C LYS A 137 -0.37 13.32 5.82
N GLN A 138 -0.69 14.19 4.89
CA GLN A 138 -0.55 13.93 3.47
C GLN A 138 0.22 15.09 2.83
N THR A 139 1.27 14.76 2.08
CA THR A 139 2.13 15.75 1.42
C THR A 139 2.05 15.56 -0.09
N TYR A 140 1.71 16.59 -0.81
CA TYR A 140 1.68 16.61 -2.27
C TYR A 140 3.01 17.06 -2.83
N THR A 141 3.49 16.37 -3.84
CA THR A 141 4.78 16.64 -4.48
C THR A 141 4.66 17.32 -5.85
N GLY A 142 3.48 17.27 -6.45
CA GLY A 142 3.25 17.72 -7.82
C GLY A 142 3.99 16.88 -8.87
N LYS A 143 4.52 15.71 -8.47
CA LYS A 143 5.22 14.76 -9.32
C LYS A 143 4.72 13.35 -9.04
N LYS A 144 4.60 12.53 -10.07
CA LYS A 144 4.23 11.12 -9.96
C LYS A 144 5.35 10.30 -9.33
N LEU A 145 5.05 9.62 -8.24
CA LEU A 145 6.02 8.91 -7.41
C LEU A 145 5.94 7.40 -7.64
N MET A 146 7.07 6.75 -7.88
CA MET A 146 7.19 5.31 -8.10
C MET A 146 7.73 4.55 -6.89
N GLY A 147 8.49 5.22 -6.05
CA GLY A 147 9.12 4.63 -4.89
C GLY A 147 9.54 5.70 -3.91
N LEU A 148 9.68 5.33 -2.65
CA LEU A 148 10.15 6.23 -1.61
C LEU A 148 11.01 5.49 -0.59
N THR A 149 11.86 6.25 0.08
CA THR A 149 12.53 5.86 1.32
C THR A 149 12.67 7.08 2.22
N ASN A 150 12.75 6.86 3.53
CA ASN A 150 12.91 7.95 4.49
C ASN A 150 14.29 7.95 5.15
N LYS A 151 14.72 9.12 5.60
CA LYS A 151 15.90 9.31 6.45
C LYS A 151 15.46 9.97 7.75
N GLY A 152 15.09 9.14 8.72
CA GLY A 152 14.42 9.61 9.92
C GLY A 152 13.06 10.27 9.55
N ASP A 153 12.56 11.17 10.39
CA ASP A 153 11.25 11.79 10.15
C ASP A 153 11.31 13.12 9.39
N SER A 154 12.49 13.59 9.04
CA SER A 154 12.69 14.93 8.47
C SER A 154 12.82 14.95 6.96
N ILE A 155 13.25 13.87 6.34
CA ILE A 155 13.52 13.80 4.91
C ILE A 155 13.00 12.49 4.33
N CYS A 156 12.28 12.59 3.21
CA CYS A 156 12.00 11.48 2.31
C CYS A 156 12.75 11.68 1.00
N TYR A 157 13.25 10.60 0.44
CA TYR A 157 13.70 10.54 -0.94
C TYR A 157 12.66 9.75 -1.75
N ALA A 158 12.31 10.24 -2.92
CA ALA A 158 11.36 9.57 -3.79
C ALA A 158 11.87 9.56 -5.23
N VAL A 159 11.61 8.45 -5.93
CA VAL A 159 11.78 8.39 -7.37
C VAL A 159 10.49 8.91 -8.01
N ALA A 160 10.61 9.96 -8.80
CA ALA A 160 9.52 10.49 -9.60
C ALA A 160 9.69 10.16 -11.07
N TYR A 161 8.55 10.05 -11.77
CA TYR A 161 8.46 9.87 -13.20
C TYR A 161 7.64 11.02 -13.82
N ASP A 162 8.25 11.71 -14.78
CA ASP A 162 7.65 12.80 -15.55
C ASP A 162 8.44 12.90 -16.85
N ASP A 163 8.08 12.08 -17.83
CA ASP A 163 8.83 11.80 -19.07
C ASP A 163 10.24 11.21 -18.83
N ASN A 164 10.87 11.57 -17.72
CA ASN A 164 12.17 11.05 -17.27
C ASN A 164 12.14 10.76 -15.76
N TYR A 165 13.05 9.89 -15.32
CA TYR A 165 13.23 9.61 -13.89
C TYR A 165 13.99 10.74 -13.20
N SER A 166 13.52 11.14 -12.04
CA SER A 166 14.20 12.10 -11.16
C SER A 166 14.18 11.65 -9.72
N LEU A 167 15.19 12.02 -8.96
CA LEU A 167 15.25 11.80 -7.52
C LEU A 167 14.83 13.09 -6.81
N LEU A 168 13.79 13.00 -6.01
CA LEU A 168 13.28 14.09 -5.19
C LEU A 168 13.77 13.95 -3.75
N LYS A 169 14.15 15.09 -3.15
CA LYS A 169 14.29 15.25 -1.71
C LYS A 169 13.08 16.02 -1.19
N ILE A 170 12.36 15.46 -0.26
CA ILE A 170 11.09 15.97 0.24
C ILE A 170 11.18 16.11 1.76
N GLU A 171 10.72 17.25 2.29
CA GLU A 171 10.59 17.47 3.73
C GLU A 171 9.11 17.34 4.13
N PRO A 172 8.65 16.12 4.51
CA PRO A 172 7.23 15.81 4.57
C PRO A 172 6.48 16.54 5.67
N PHE A 173 7.19 17.13 6.66
CA PHE A 173 6.60 17.87 7.78
C PHE A 173 6.78 19.40 7.69
N LYS A 174 7.34 19.89 6.61
CA LYS A 174 7.33 21.33 6.28
C LYS A 174 6.21 21.67 5.27
#